data_c100c768d9387f189d3424120f147af1
#
_entry.id   c100c768d9387f189d3424120f147af1
#
_cell.length_a   1.000
_cell.length_b   1.000
_cell.length_c   1.000
_cell.angle_alpha   90.00
_cell.angle_beta   90.00
_cell.angle_gamma   90.00
#
_symmetry.space_group_name_H-M   'P 1'
#
loop_
_entity.id
_entity.type
_entity.pdbx_description
1 polymer ?
#
loop_
_entity_poly.entity_id
_entity_poly.type
_entity_poly.pdbx_seq_one_letter_code
_entity_poly.pdbx_strand_id
1 'polypeptide(L)'
;MSVQIVPMQPHHLDGVQLVQQSAYAMALWESTAALAQKQQLSARSCFVAQTLAGEVIAYIFTHPWQRRAIPKLNTVLPALPARAEVLYIHDLAVHPAWHGQRLAQLLLAEVQRAAHDLLLTDMALVAVQGAQHFWQRLAFSVDAEAQTELSASLQVYGEGAVYMVLSS
;
A
#
# COMPACT_ATOMS: atom_id res chain seq x y z
N MET A 1 5.72 13.50 19.80
CA MET A 1 6.34 12.18 20.00
C MET A 1 7.24 11.85 18.82
N SER A 2 8.38 11.29 19.09
CA SER A 2 9.30 10.88 18.03
C SER A 2 8.82 9.59 17.38
N VAL A 3 8.71 9.61 16.07
CA VAL A 3 8.32 8.47 15.22
C VAL A 3 9.48 8.18 14.28
N GLN A 4 9.70 6.91 14.00
CA GLN A 4 10.71 6.46 13.04
C GLN A 4 10.03 5.75 11.88
N ILE A 5 10.46 6.05 10.65
CA ILE A 5 10.10 5.28 9.47
C ILE A 5 11.25 4.32 9.20
N VAL A 6 10.95 3.03 9.18
CA VAL A 6 11.98 2.00 9.00
C VAL A 6 11.50 0.95 7.98
N PRO A 7 12.43 0.25 7.31
CA PRO A 7 12.06 -0.89 6.47
C PRO A 7 11.27 -1.93 7.27
N MET A 8 10.20 -2.44 6.68
CA MET A 8 9.38 -3.46 7.32
C MET A 8 10.14 -4.78 7.45
N GLN A 9 10.12 -5.34 8.64
CA GLN A 9 10.74 -6.62 8.97
C GLN A 9 9.67 -7.60 9.46
N PRO A 10 9.94 -8.93 9.43
CA PRO A 10 8.96 -9.93 9.90
C PRO A 10 8.42 -9.68 11.30
N HIS A 11 9.24 -9.17 12.22
CA HIS A 11 8.79 -8.88 13.60
C HIS A 11 7.79 -7.72 13.70
N HIS A 12 7.62 -6.92 12.67
CA HIS A 12 6.61 -5.85 12.64
C HIS A 12 5.20 -6.37 12.29
N LEU A 13 5.06 -7.59 11.75
CA LEU A 13 3.81 -8.04 11.14
C LEU A 13 2.65 -8.16 12.12
N ASP A 14 2.89 -8.51 13.39
CA ASP A 14 1.83 -8.51 14.40
C ASP A 14 1.28 -7.10 14.63
N GLY A 15 2.16 -6.11 14.72
CA GLY A 15 1.76 -4.69 14.82
C GLY A 15 1.06 -4.18 13.57
N VAL A 16 1.50 -4.59 12.38
CA VAL A 16 0.84 -4.30 11.10
C VAL A 16 -0.60 -4.84 11.11
N GLN A 17 -0.81 -6.06 11.60
CA GLN A 17 -2.14 -6.66 11.71
C GLN A 17 -3.07 -5.81 12.60
N LEU A 18 -2.57 -5.36 13.74
CA LEU A 18 -3.35 -4.50 14.63
C LEU A 18 -3.74 -3.17 13.98
N VAL A 19 -2.82 -2.55 13.27
CA VAL A 19 -3.09 -1.32 12.51
C VAL A 19 -4.12 -1.57 11.42
N GLN A 20 -3.98 -2.66 10.64
CA GLN A 20 -4.95 -3.05 9.62
C GLN A 20 -6.36 -3.16 10.20
N GLN A 21 -6.51 -3.87 11.31
CA GLN A 21 -7.78 -4.09 11.97
C GLN A 21 -8.40 -2.80 12.50
N SER A 22 -7.58 -1.83 12.89
CA SER A 22 -8.05 -0.52 13.36
C SER A 22 -8.49 0.42 12.24
N ALA A 23 -7.96 0.24 11.02
CA ALA A 23 -8.10 1.17 9.91
C ALA A 23 -9.08 0.69 8.83
N TYR A 24 -9.24 -0.62 8.64
CA TYR A 24 -10.05 -1.19 7.56
C TYR A 24 -11.22 -2.01 8.08
N ALA A 25 -12.32 -2.03 7.30
CA ALA A 25 -13.40 -2.98 7.48
C ALA A 25 -12.88 -4.43 7.28
N MET A 26 -13.47 -5.38 8.01
CA MET A 26 -13.06 -6.79 8.01
C MET A 26 -12.97 -7.40 6.60
N ALA A 27 -13.86 -6.98 5.69
CA ALA A 27 -13.85 -7.46 4.30
C ALA A 27 -12.55 -7.15 3.55
N LEU A 28 -11.76 -6.18 4.02
CA LEU A 28 -10.47 -5.79 3.42
C LEU A 28 -9.26 -6.34 4.19
N TRP A 29 -9.46 -7.09 5.28
CA TRP A 29 -8.36 -7.64 6.04
C TRP A 29 -7.65 -8.74 5.27
N GLU A 30 -6.33 -8.72 5.33
CA GLU A 30 -5.47 -9.77 4.81
C GLU A 30 -4.87 -10.58 5.97
N SER A 31 -4.68 -11.87 5.74
CA SER A 31 -4.04 -12.75 6.73
C SER A 31 -2.56 -12.37 6.94
N THR A 32 -2.03 -12.70 8.10
CA THR A 32 -0.60 -12.53 8.39
C THR A 32 0.27 -13.27 7.37
N ALA A 33 -0.15 -14.46 6.93
CA ALA A 33 0.58 -15.22 5.92
C ALA A 33 0.64 -14.49 4.57
N ALA A 34 -0.47 -13.88 4.11
CA ALA A 34 -0.51 -13.10 2.88
C ALA A 34 0.36 -11.85 2.98
N LEU A 35 0.31 -11.15 4.11
CA LEU A 35 1.13 -9.95 4.35
C LEU A 35 2.62 -10.31 4.46
N ALA A 36 2.96 -11.39 5.16
CA ALA A 36 4.34 -11.86 5.30
C ALA A 36 4.96 -12.20 3.95
N GLN A 37 4.20 -12.87 3.08
CA GLN A 37 4.66 -13.23 1.74
C GLN A 37 4.94 -11.98 0.89
N LYS A 38 4.08 -10.97 0.93
CA LYS A 38 4.29 -9.70 0.22
C LYS A 38 5.51 -8.95 0.75
N GLN A 39 5.68 -8.88 2.07
CA GLN A 39 6.85 -8.27 2.68
C GLN A 39 8.13 -8.99 2.25
N GLN A 40 8.14 -10.31 2.23
CA GLN A 40 9.30 -11.11 1.84
C GLN A 40 9.66 -10.91 0.37
N LEU A 41 8.67 -10.86 -0.52
CA LEU A 41 8.90 -10.64 -1.97
C LEU A 41 9.41 -9.24 -2.27
N SER A 42 9.03 -8.24 -1.50
CA SER A 42 9.32 -6.83 -1.78
C SER A 42 9.84 -6.08 -0.54
N ALA A 43 10.78 -6.69 0.17
CA ALA A 43 11.34 -6.16 1.42
C ALA A 43 11.95 -4.77 1.28
N ARG A 44 12.42 -4.41 0.08
CA ARG A 44 13.07 -3.11 -0.20
C ARG A 44 12.08 -1.96 -0.35
N SER A 45 10.78 -2.23 -0.45
CA SER A 45 9.77 -1.22 -0.72
C SER A 45 8.57 -1.28 0.23
N CYS A 46 8.69 -1.99 1.35
CA CYS A 46 7.71 -2.02 2.42
C CYS A 46 8.29 -1.35 3.67
N PHE A 47 7.49 -0.48 4.31
CA PHE A 47 7.94 0.33 5.45
C PHE A 47 6.89 0.36 6.55
N VAL A 48 7.34 0.60 7.77
CA VAL A 48 6.48 0.90 8.92
C VAL A 48 6.87 2.23 9.54
N ALA A 49 5.89 2.90 10.13
CA ALA A 49 6.11 3.95 11.10
C ALA A 49 5.96 3.34 12.49
N GLN A 50 6.94 3.55 13.36
CA GLN A 50 6.93 3.03 14.72
C GLN A 50 7.31 4.10 15.72
N THR A 51 6.86 3.93 16.96
CA THR A 51 7.31 4.73 18.10
C THR A 51 8.74 4.34 18.47
N LEU A 52 9.38 5.13 19.32
CA LEU A 52 10.71 4.78 19.86
C LEU A 52 10.69 3.48 20.68
N ALA A 53 9.51 3.09 21.21
CA ALA A 53 9.33 1.82 21.90
C ALA A 53 9.12 0.63 20.95
N GLY A 54 9.08 0.87 19.63
CA GLY A 54 8.93 -0.18 18.63
C GLY A 54 7.47 -0.54 18.31
N GLU A 55 6.50 0.22 18.81
CA GLU A 55 5.09 0.00 18.48
C GLU A 55 4.80 0.47 17.04
N VAL A 56 4.26 -0.41 16.19
CA VAL A 56 3.85 -0.07 14.84
C VAL A 56 2.56 0.74 14.88
N ILE A 57 2.58 1.91 14.24
CA ILE A 57 1.45 2.86 14.21
C ILE A 57 0.95 3.18 12.80
N ALA A 58 1.73 2.83 11.78
CA ALA A 58 1.34 2.93 10.38
C ALA A 58 2.23 2.01 9.54
N TYR A 59 1.76 1.66 8.33
CA TYR A 59 2.54 0.83 7.43
C TYR A 59 2.19 1.11 5.97
N ILE A 60 3.08 0.69 5.09
CA ILE A 60 2.84 0.66 3.64
C ILE A 60 3.46 -0.61 3.03
N PHE A 61 2.66 -1.34 2.25
CA PHE A 61 3.11 -2.44 1.40
C PHE A 61 3.16 -1.97 -0.04
N THR A 62 4.30 -2.13 -0.68
CA THR A 62 4.42 -1.92 -2.12
C THR A 62 5.18 -3.06 -2.77
N HIS A 63 4.95 -3.28 -4.04
CA HIS A 63 5.71 -4.24 -4.83
C HIS A 63 5.74 -3.84 -6.31
N PRO A 64 6.83 -4.17 -7.03
CA PRO A 64 6.85 -4.03 -8.48
C PRO A 64 5.70 -4.81 -9.11
N TRP A 65 5.01 -4.21 -10.08
CA TRP A 65 3.84 -4.84 -10.69
C TRP A 65 3.65 -4.37 -12.13
N GLN A 66 2.66 -4.94 -12.79
CA GLN A 66 2.24 -4.52 -14.13
C GLN A 66 1.16 -3.45 -14.03
N ARG A 67 1.16 -2.53 -14.98
CA ARG A 67 0.12 -1.50 -15.10
C ARG A 67 -1.24 -2.15 -15.34
N ARG A 68 -2.27 -1.61 -14.70
CA ARG A 68 -3.66 -2.10 -14.81
C ARG A 68 -3.85 -3.56 -14.42
N ALA A 69 -2.96 -4.11 -13.60
CA ALA A 69 -3.13 -5.41 -12.98
C ALA A 69 -3.42 -5.20 -11.49
N ILE A 70 -4.56 -5.70 -11.02
CA ILE A 70 -4.98 -5.57 -9.62
C ILE A 70 -4.73 -6.91 -8.93
N PRO A 71 -3.84 -6.96 -7.90
CA PRO A 71 -3.64 -8.17 -7.12
C PRO A 71 -4.93 -8.57 -6.40
N LYS A 72 -5.18 -9.86 -6.27
CA LYS A 72 -6.31 -10.36 -5.50
C LYS A 72 -6.11 -10.06 -4.02
N LEU A 73 -7.19 -9.64 -3.36
CA LEU A 73 -7.19 -9.39 -1.92
C LEU A 73 -7.01 -10.71 -1.15
N ASN A 74 -6.24 -10.64 -0.06
CA ASN A 74 -5.99 -11.75 0.87
C ASN A 74 -5.47 -13.04 0.19
N THR A 75 -4.58 -12.87 -0.79
CA THR A 75 -3.92 -13.97 -1.47
C THR A 75 -2.42 -13.73 -1.52
N VAL A 76 -1.65 -14.82 -1.60
CA VAL A 76 -0.22 -14.69 -1.90
C VAL A 76 -0.03 -14.26 -3.35
N LEU A 77 0.99 -13.43 -3.59
CA LEU A 77 1.37 -13.07 -4.94
C LEU A 77 2.05 -14.26 -5.62
N PRO A 78 1.74 -14.56 -6.88
CA PRO A 78 2.35 -15.70 -7.57
C PRO A 78 3.86 -15.51 -7.74
N ALA A 79 4.28 -14.36 -8.19
CA ALA A 79 5.67 -13.92 -8.33
C ALA A 79 5.67 -12.44 -8.72
N LEU A 80 6.80 -11.75 -8.57
CA LEU A 80 6.97 -10.42 -9.13
C LEU A 80 7.21 -10.53 -10.65
N PRO A 81 6.66 -9.62 -11.46
CA PRO A 81 6.89 -9.64 -12.91
C PRO A 81 8.36 -9.36 -13.23
N ALA A 82 8.89 -10.06 -14.23
CA ALA A 82 10.27 -9.86 -14.68
C ALA A 82 10.52 -8.44 -15.23
N ARG A 83 9.49 -7.82 -15.81
CA ARG A 83 9.48 -6.44 -16.29
C ARG A 83 8.32 -5.69 -15.66
N ALA A 84 8.56 -5.15 -14.48
CA ALA A 84 7.59 -4.30 -13.81
C ALA A 84 7.48 -2.96 -14.54
N GLU A 85 6.28 -2.41 -14.54
CA GLU A 85 5.96 -1.11 -15.15
C GLU A 85 5.66 -0.05 -14.10
N VAL A 86 5.21 -0.47 -12.92
CA VAL A 86 4.83 0.41 -11.82
C VAL A 86 5.30 -0.16 -10.50
N LEU A 87 5.49 0.72 -9.50
CA LEU A 87 5.50 0.30 -8.12
C LEU A 87 4.05 0.39 -7.61
N TYR A 88 3.47 -0.76 -7.32
CA TYR A 88 2.07 -0.85 -6.89
C TYR A 88 1.99 -0.70 -5.37
N ILE A 89 1.20 0.26 -4.91
CA ILE A 89 0.89 0.43 -3.48
C ILE A 89 -0.27 -0.51 -3.17
N HIS A 90 0.06 -1.63 -2.54
CA HIS A 90 -0.92 -2.66 -2.22
C HIS A 90 -1.79 -2.28 -1.02
N ASP A 91 -1.20 -1.67 -0.01
CA ASP A 91 -1.86 -1.31 1.23
C ASP A 91 -1.11 -0.21 1.96
N LEU A 92 -1.84 0.77 2.47
CA LEU A 92 -1.34 1.81 3.36
C LEU A 92 -2.36 2.06 4.45
N ALA A 93 -1.96 1.99 5.70
CA ALA A 93 -2.85 2.30 6.82
C ALA A 93 -2.12 3.06 7.93
N VAL A 94 -2.86 3.95 8.58
CA VAL A 94 -2.42 4.69 9.76
C VAL A 94 -3.42 4.41 10.88
N HIS A 95 -2.91 4.02 12.05
CA HIS A 95 -3.76 3.81 13.22
C HIS A 95 -4.54 5.11 13.54
N PRO A 96 -5.85 5.03 13.79
CA PRO A 96 -6.70 6.24 13.98
C PRO A 96 -6.19 7.21 15.03
N ALA A 97 -5.61 6.72 16.12
CA ALA A 97 -5.04 7.57 17.17
C ALA A 97 -3.85 8.44 16.71
N TRP A 98 -3.29 8.14 15.53
CA TRP A 98 -2.12 8.82 14.96
C TRP A 98 -2.45 9.60 13.68
N HIS A 99 -3.73 9.79 13.36
CA HIS A 99 -4.14 10.63 12.25
C HIS A 99 -3.69 12.08 12.45
N GLY A 100 -3.51 12.82 11.34
CA GLY A 100 -3.09 14.22 11.38
C GLY A 100 -1.60 14.47 11.58
N GLN A 101 -0.78 13.42 11.71
CA GLN A 101 0.67 13.54 11.90
C GLN A 101 1.49 13.31 10.63
N ARG A 102 0.84 13.32 9.47
CA ARG A 102 1.48 13.17 8.15
C ARG A 102 2.25 11.84 7.96
N LEU A 103 1.89 10.79 8.70
CA LEU A 103 2.59 9.51 8.61
C LEU A 103 2.47 8.88 7.23
N ALA A 104 1.31 9.01 6.59
CA ALA A 104 1.13 8.52 5.22
C ALA A 104 2.08 9.19 4.23
N GLN A 105 2.26 10.52 4.35
CA GLN A 105 3.19 11.27 3.50
C GLN A 105 4.64 10.86 3.75
N LEU A 106 5.02 10.63 5.00
CA LEU A 106 6.36 10.17 5.36
C LEU A 106 6.65 8.77 4.81
N LEU A 107 5.69 7.85 4.94
CA LEU A 107 5.79 6.51 4.36
C LEU A 107 5.89 6.57 2.83
N LEU A 108 5.06 7.41 2.19
CA LEU A 108 5.09 7.56 0.74
C LEU A 108 6.42 8.13 0.26
N ALA A 109 7.04 9.04 1.00
CA ALA A 109 8.36 9.58 0.65
C ALA A 109 9.44 8.47 0.61
N GLU A 110 9.42 7.53 1.55
CA GLU A 110 10.33 6.38 1.52
C GLU A 110 10.05 5.45 0.34
N VAL A 111 8.77 5.23 0.02
CA VAL A 111 8.38 4.43 -1.14
C VAL A 111 8.82 5.11 -2.45
N GLN A 112 8.75 6.43 -2.56
CA GLN A 112 9.24 7.16 -3.73
C GLN A 112 10.75 7.00 -3.91
N ARG A 113 11.53 7.00 -2.83
CA ARG A 113 12.96 6.70 -2.89
C ARG A 113 13.20 5.26 -3.36
N ALA A 114 12.47 4.30 -2.79
CA ALA A 114 12.56 2.90 -3.20
C ALA A 114 12.19 2.71 -4.68
N ALA A 115 11.16 3.40 -5.17
CA ALA A 115 10.76 3.38 -6.58
C ALA A 115 11.89 3.87 -7.48
N HIS A 116 12.55 4.96 -7.11
CA HIS A 116 13.70 5.48 -7.84
C HIS A 116 14.84 4.45 -7.89
N ASP A 117 15.16 3.81 -6.77
CA ASP A 117 16.20 2.78 -6.69
C ASP A 117 15.85 1.52 -7.50
N LEU A 118 14.55 1.23 -7.67
CA LEU A 118 14.05 0.13 -8.48
C LEU A 118 13.86 0.51 -9.95
N LEU A 119 14.16 1.77 -10.33
CA LEU A 119 13.93 2.33 -11.67
C LEU A 119 12.48 2.29 -12.11
N LEU A 120 11.55 2.41 -11.15
CA LEU A 120 10.11 2.47 -11.37
C LEU A 120 9.63 3.90 -11.06
N THR A 121 9.33 4.65 -12.11
CA THR A 121 8.93 6.06 -11.96
C THR A 121 7.45 6.24 -11.68
N ASP A 122 6.63 5.30 -12.16
CA ASP A 122 5.18 5.34 -12.03
C ASP A 122 4.71 4.47 -10.86
N MET A 123 3.63 4.91 -10.22
CA MET A 123 2.99 4.17 -9.14
C MET A 123 1.51 3.97 -9.46
N ALA A 124 0.94 2.92 -8.91
CA ALA A 124 -0.49 2.63 -9.03
C ALA A 124 -1.04 2.07 -7.73
N LEU A 125 -2.35 2.22 -7.55
CA LEU A 125 -3.06 1.71 -6.37
C LEU A 125 -4.55 1.57 -6.65
N VAL A 126 -5.24 0.88 -5.75
CA VAL A 126 -6.71 0.91 -5.64
C VAL A 126 -7.08 1.70 -4.39
N ALA A 127 -7.74 2.83 -4.57
CA ALA A 127 -8.27 3.62 -3.45
C ALA A 127 -9.58 2.99 -2.97
N VAL A 128 -9.69 2.74 -1.66
CA VAL A 128 -10.84 2.11 -1.03
C VAL A 128 -11.42 3.00 0.07
N GLN A 129 -12.63 2.68 0.52
CA GLN A 129 -13.28 3.39 1.65
C GLN A 129 -13.31 4.91 1.49
N GLY A 130 -13.48 5.41 0.26
CA GLY A 130 -13.57 6.84 0.00
C GLY A 130 -12.24 7.60 0.03
N ALA A 131 -11.11 6.91 -0.06
CA ALA A 131 -9.78 7.52 0.01
C ALA A 131 -9.34 8.24 -1.28
N GLN A 132 -10.20 8.34 -2.29
CA GLN A 132 -9.85 8.96 -3.58
C GLN A 132 -9.30 10.39 -3.39
N HIS A 133 -9.95 11.23 -2.61
CA HIS A 133 -9.50 12.60 -2.38
C HIS A 133 -8.16 12.68 -1.65
N PHE A 134 -7.91 11.76 -0.73
CA PHE A 134 -6.63 11.65 -0.06
C PHE A 134 -5.50 11.42 -1.07
N TRP A 135 -5.67 10.47 -1.96
CA TRP A 135 -4.67 10.15 -2.98
C TRP A 135 -4.54 11.25 -4.04
N GLN A 136 -5.63 11.93 -4.39
CA GLN A 136 -5.59 13.08 -5.29
C GLN A 136 -4.73 14.21 -4.74
N ARG A 137 -4.77 14.46 -3.44
CA ARG A 137 -3.89 15.46 -2.80
C ARG A 137 -2.40 15.07 -2.87
N LEU A 138 -2.10 13.79 -3.09
CA LEU A 138 -0.75 13.28 -3.29
C LEU A 138 -0.39 13.12 -4.78
N ALA A 139 -1.13 13.78 -5.66
CA ALA A 139 -0.96 13.85 -7.10
C ALA A 139 -1.30 12.55 -7.88
N PHE A 140 -1.98 11.60 -7.24
CA PHE A 140 -2.57 10.47 -7.96
C PHE A 140 -3.84 10.91 -8.70
N SER A 141 -4.08 10.31 -9.84
CA SER A 141 -5.30 10.54 -10.64
C SER A 141 -5.97 9.22 -11.03
N VAL A 142 -7.30 9.26 -11.20
CA VAL A 142 -8.06 8.08 -11.64
C VAL A 142 -7.67 7.73 -13.07
N ASP A 143 -7.37 6.47 -13.31
CA ASP A 143 -7.23 5.92 -14.67
C ASP A 143 -8.62 5.50 -15.16
N ALA A 144 -9.26 6.36 -15.95
CA ALA A 144 -10.64 6.16 -16.40
C ALA A 144 -10.82 4.91 -17.28
N GLU A 145 -9.84 4.58 -18.10
CA GLU A 145 -9.89 3.35 -18.91
C GLU A 145 -9.78 2.11 -18.04
N ALA A 146 -8.85 2.11 -17.08
CA ALA A 146 -8.71 1.02 -16.14
C ALA A 146 -9.97 0.83 -15.31
N GLN A 147 -10.65 1.90 -14.94
CA GLN A 147 -11.90 1.84 -14.18
C GLN A 147 -12.98 1.04 -14.91
N THR A 148 -13.04 1.12 -16.22
CA THR A 148 -13.96 0.35 -17.06
C THR A 148 -13.47 -1.08 -17.27
N GLU A 149 -12.22 -1.24 -17.68
CA GLU A 149 -11.62 -2.54 -18.00
C GLU A 149 -11.52 -3.47 -16.78
N LEU A 150 -11.28 -2.91 -15.59
CA LEU A 150 -11.01 -3.65 -14.36
C LEU A 150 -12.19 -3.66 -13.38
N SER A 151 -13.40 -3.34 -13.85
CA SER A 151 -14.57 -3.19 -12.98
C SER A 151 -14.84 -4.42 -12.10
N ALA A 152 -14.69 -5.63 -12.64
CA ALA A 152 -14.88 -6.87 -11.88
C ALA A 152 -13.84 -7.04 -10.77
N SER A 153 -12.57 -6.73 -11.03
CA SER A 153 -11.50 -6.79 -10.04
C SER A 153 -11.67 -5.72 -8.97
N LEU A 154 -12.15 -4.53 -9.34
CA LEU A 154 -12.40 -3.43 -8.42
C LEU A 154 -13.55 -3.71 -7.45
N GLN A 155 -14.60 -4.43 -7.89
CA GLN A 155 -15.74 -4.79 -7.05
C GLN A 155 -15.33 -5.59 -5.81
N VAL A 156 -14.29 -6.41 -5.89
CA VAL A 156 -13.77 -7.19 -4.75
C VAL A 156 -13.28 -6.28 -3.62
N TYR A 157 -12.81 -5.08 -3.96
CA TYR A 157 -12.32 -4.08 -3.00
C TYR A 157 -13.43 -3.19 -2.42
N GLY A 158 -14.68 -3.41 -2.80
CA GLY A 158 -15.83 -2.70 -2.31
C GLY A 158 -16.40 -1.67 -3.28
N GLU A 159 -17.59 -1.16 -2.95
CA GLU A 159 -18.24 -0.13 -3.74
C GLU A 159 -17.42 1.16 -3.73
N GLY A 160 -17.29 1.79 -4.88
CA GLY A 160 -16.53 3.03 -5.03
C GLY A 160 -15.00 2.87 -5.07
N ALA A 161 -14.49 1.64 -5.12
CA ALA A 161 -13.05 1.41 -5.32
C ALA A 161 -12.60 1.95 -6.68
N VAL A 162 -11.49 2.70 -6.70
CA VAL A 162 -10.98 3.33 -7.92
C VAL A 162 -9.51 3.00 -8.13
N TYR A 163 -9.15 2.67 -9.37
CA TYR A 163 -7.75 2.50 -9.77
C TYR A 163 -7.12 3.85 -10.06
N MET A 164 -6.03 4.16 -9.38
CA MET A 164 -5.36 5.44 -9.48
C MET A 164 -3.88 5.27 -9.81
N VAL A 165 -3.33 6.26 -10.51
CA VAL A 165 -1.94 6.26 -10.96
C VAL A 165 -1.26 7.59 -10.63
N LEU A 166 0.04 7.50 -10.37
CA LEU A 166 0.95 8.64 -10.33
C LEU A 166 2.01 8.39 -11.40
N SER A 167 2.04 9.26 -12.41
CA SER A 167 3.05 9.22 -13.46
C SER A 167 4.03 10.37 -13.27
N SER A 168 5.30 10.06 -13.39
CA SER A 168 6.36 11.07 -13.29
C SER A 168 6.62 11.76 -14.63
#